data_5ff3bcb387e55037cb09f711179c4526
#
_entry.id   5ff3bcb387e55037cb09f711179c4526
#
_cell.length_a   1.000
_cell.length_b   1.000
_cell.length_c   1.000
_cell.angle_alpha   90.00
_cell.angle_beta   90.00
_cell.angle_gamma   90.00
#
_symmetry.space_group_name_H-M   'P 1'
#
loop_
_entity.id
_entity.type
_entity.pdbx_description
1 polymer ?
#
loop_
_entity_poly.entity_id
_entity_poly.type
_entity_poly.pdbx_seq_one_letter_code
_entity_poly.pdbx_strand_id
1 'polypeptide(L)'
;LAKAGLAADYAAQLARNVGKVVFFAKHIDVMDIAEQTLAKRGIGYASIRGDQTPAVRKANIEAFLTDPEISVVVCSLTAAGVGLNLQVASNVVLAELSWTSAEQTQAIDRVHRIGQTEPVTAWRIIAAQTIDPRLAQLIDDKAGLAARALDGSDEEVGSSADLQLEALTVMLTD
;
A
#
# COMPACT_ATOMS: atom_id res chain seq x y z
N LEU A 1 12.11 -0.09 -10.25
CA LEU A 1 12.90 0.94 -9.54
C LEU A 1 12.33 2.35 -9.79
N ALA A 2 12.09 2.77 -11.04
CA ALA A 2 11.56 4.12 -11.36
C ALA A 2 10.20 4.41 -10.69
N LYS A 3 9.30 3.43 -10.67
CA LYS A 3 7.98 3.53 -10.02
C LYS A 3 8.09 3.78 -8.52
N ALA A 4 9.05 3.13 -7.84
CA ALA A 4 9.26 3.31 -6.40
C ALA A 4 9.67 4.74 -6.06
N GLY A 5 10.57 5.33 -6.86
CA GLY A 5 10.95 6.73 -6.72
C GLY A 5 9.79 7.70 -6.92
N LEU A 6 8.98 7.49 -7.96
CA LEU A 6 7.78 8.31 -8.22
C LEU A 6 6.75 8.21 -7.09
N ALA A 7 6.52 7.01 -6.57
CA ALA A 7 5.62 6.80 -5.44
C ALA A 7 6.12 7.52 -4.18
N ALA A 8 7.41 7.45 -3.91
CA ALA A 8 8.02 8.13 -2.77
C ALA A 8 8.02 9.67 -2.93
N ASP A 9 8.28 10.19 -4.14
CA ASP A 9 8.16 11.61 -4.43
C ASP A 9 6.72 12.11 -4.21
N TYR A 10 5.73 11.32 -4.64
CA TYR A 10 4.33 11.63 -4.40
C TYR A 10 4.00 11.62 -2.90
N ALA A 11 4.46 10.61 -2.15
CA ALA A 11 4.27 10.55 -0.70
C ALA A 11 4.92 11.74 0.02
N ALA A 12 6.09 12.20 -0.44
CA ALA A 12 6.76 13.38 0.10
C ALA A 12 5.95 14.66 -0.12
N GLN A 13 5.38 14.85 -1.30
CA GLN A 13 4.51 15.99 -1.61
C GLN A 13 3.23 15.94 -0.80
N LEU A 14 2.61 14.76 -0.71
CA LEU A 14 1.39 14.54 0.05
C LEU A 14 1.62 14.85 1.55
N ALA A 15 2.72 14.37 2.13
CA ALA A 15 3.05 14.60 3.54
C ALA A 15 3.19 16.09 3.89
N ARG A 16 3.70 16.92 2.98
CA ARG A 16 3.76 18.39 3.17
C ARG A 16 2.39 19.04 3.26
N ASN A 17 1.38 18.44 2.64
CA ASN A 17 0.02 18.99 2.58
C ASN A 17 -0.89 18.45 3.70
N VAL A 18 -0.74 17.16 4.05
CA VAL A 18 -1.67 16.46 4.95
C VAL A 18 -1.04 16.06 6.29
N GLY A 19 0.28 16.23 6.46
CA GLY A 19 1.02 15.90 7.68
C GLY A 19 1.50 14.45 7.70
N LYS A 20 0.65 13.49 8.09
CA LYS A 20 1.06 12.08 8.24
C LYS A 20 0.60 11.23 7.06
N VAL A 21 1.51 10.41 6.52
CA VAL A 21 1.27 9.50 5.38
C VAL A 21 1.83 8.13 5.67
N VAL A 22 1.09 7.09 5.35
CA VAL A 22 1.55 5.70 5.38
C VAL A 22 1.92 5.25 3.96
N PHE A 23 3.14 4.79 3.78
CA PHE A 23 3.64 4.27 2.52
C PHE A 23 3.82 2.76 2.64
N PHE A 24 3.07 1.99 1.88
CA PHE A 24 3.19 0.53 1.86
C PHE A 24 3.97 0.03 0.65
N ALA A 25 4.89 -0.90 0.90
CA ALA A 25 5.63 -1.65 -0.10
C ALA A 25 5.78 -3.12 0.30
N LYS A 26 5.87 -4.02 -0.66
CA LYS A 26 6.05 -5.46 -0.44
C LYS A 26 7.53 -5.84 -0.45
N HIS A 27 8.34 -5.21 -1.31
CA HIS A 27 9.74 -5.53 -1.53
C HIS A 27 10.66 -4.56 -0.79
N ILE A 28 11.72 -5.10 -0.19
CA ILE A 28 12.70 -4.31 0.56
C ILE A 28 13.36 -3.25 -0.31
N ASP A 29 13.70 -3.57 -1.56
CA ASP A 29 14.31 -2.63 -2.50
C ASP A 29 13.42 -1.40 -2.75
N VAL A 30 12.10 -1.58 -2.77
CA VAL A 30 11.14 -0.48 -2.92
C VAL A 30 11.12 0.39 -1.66
N MET A 31 11.20 -0.23 -0.48
CA MET A 31 11.32 0.50 0.79
C MET A 31 12.62 1.31 0.85
N ASP A 32 13.76 0.71 0.46
CA ASP A 32 15.06 1.39 0.44
C ASP A 32 15.05 2.61 -0.47
N ILE A 33 14.47 2.49 -1.67
CA ILE A 33 14.32 3.62 -2.60
C ILE A 33 13.40 4.69 -2.02
N ALA A 34 12.30 4.29 -1.37
CA ALA A 34 11.39 5.23 -0.73
C ALA A 34 12.09 6.02 0.37
N GLU A 35 12.79 5.35 1.26
CA GLU A 35 13.53 5.97 2.36
C GLU A 35 14.62 6.93 1.86
N GLN A 36 15.41 6.51 0.85
CA GLN A 36 16.40 7.39 0.21
C GLN A 36 15.77 8.61 -0.44
N THR A 37 14.63 8.45 -1.09
CA THR A 37 13.91 9.56 -1.74
C THR A 37 13.37 10.54 -0.71
N LEU A 38 12.74 10.05 0.35
CA LEU A 38 12.23 10.86 1.46
C LEU A 38 13.36 11.65 2.13
N ALA A 39 14.49 10.99 2.42
CA ALA A 39 15.68 11.64 2.98
C ALA A 39 16.21 12.77 2.07
N LYS A 40 16.32 12.51 0.76
CA LYS A 40 16.72 13.54 -0.23
C LYS A 40 15.75 14.72 -0.30
N ARG A 41 14.48 14.50 -0.03
CA ARG A 41 13.44 15.53 -0.01
C ARG A 41 13.33 16.26 1.33
N GLY A 42 14.13 15.86 2.33
CA GLY A 42 14.10 16.44 3.67
C GLY A 42 12.81 16.10 4.45
N ILE A 43 12.20 14.95 4.15
CA ILE A 43 11.01 14.46 4.84
C ILE A 43 11.45 13.46 5.92
N GLY A 44 11.08 13.73 7.18
CA GLY A 44 11.29 12.80 8.28
C GLY A 44 10.42 11.55 8.12
N TYR A 45 11.03 10.38 8.30
CA TYR A 45 10.33 9.10 8.15
C TYR A 45 10.74 8.09 9.21
N ALA A 46 9.85 7.14 9.46
CA ALA A 46 10.12 5.91 10.21
C ALA A 46 9.91 4.70 9.30
N SER A 47 10.52 3.57 9.62
CA SER A 47 10.46 2.35 8.82
C SER A 47 9.97 1.16 9.66
N ILE A 48 9.01 0.38 9.13
CA ILE A 48 8.46 -0.81 9.76
C ILE A 48 8.66 -1.99 8.83
N ARG A 49 9.71 -2.77 9.09
CA ARG A 49 10.16 -3.91 8.27
C ARG A 49 9.98 -5.23 8.99
N GLY A 50 9.82 -6.30 8.23
CA GLY A 50 9.69 -7.64 8.77
C GLY A 50 10.96 -8.18 9.44
N ASP A 51 12.13 -7.74 9.02
CA ASP A 51 13.45 -8.12 9.51
C ASP A 51 13.89 -7.37 10.79
N GLN A 52 13.15 -6.34 11.20
CA GLN A 52 13.40 -5.61 12.44
C GLN A 52 12.93 -6.37 13.67
N THR A 53 13.63 -6.17 14.81
CA THR A 53 13.17 -6.69 16.10
C THR A 53 11.86 -6.03 16.54
N PRO A 54 11.04 -6.69 17.37
CA PRO A 54 9.81 -6.10 17.90
C PRO A 54 10.03 -4.77 18.63
N ALA A 55 11.14 -4.62 19.34
CA ALA A 55 11.50 -3.39 20.05
C ALA A 55 11.75 -2.22 19.08
N VAL A 56 12.50 -2.45 18.01
CA VAL A 56 12.77 -1.45 16.97
C VAL A 56 11.47 -1.05 16.26
N ARG A 57 10.64 -2.02 15.88
CA ARG A 57 9.34 -1.72 15.25
C ARG A 57 8.45 -0.88 16.16
N LYS A 58 8.37 -1.22 17.45
CA LYS A 58 7.59 -0.46 18.41
C LYS A 58 8.08 0.99 18.52
N ALA A 59 9.39 1.20 18.63
CA ALA A 59 9.99 2.53 18.70
C ALA A 59 9.70 3.36 17.43
N ASN A 60 9.78 2.75 16.24
CA ASN A 60 9.48 3.40 14.97
C ASN A 60 7.99 3.76 14.83
N ILE A 61 7.10 2.90 15.30
CA ILE A 61 5.65 3.20 15.35
C ILE A 61 5.40 4.38 16.28
N GLU A 62 5.97 4.37 17.47
CA GLU A 62 5.81 5.44 18.47
C GLU A 62 6.34 6.77 17.93
N ALA A 63 7.51 6.77 17.29
CA ALA A 63 8.06 7.96 16.63
C ALA A 63 7.10 8.51 15.56
N PHE A 64 6.54 7.66 14.70
CA PHE A 64 5.56 8.10 13.71
C PHE A 64 4.29 8.67 14.35
N LEU A 65 3.83 8.09 15.45
CA LEU A 65 2.60 8.55 16.13
C LEU A 65 2.79 9.88 16.87
N THR A 66 3.96 10.13 17.47
CA THR A 66 4.15 11.21 18.45
C THR A 66 5.09 12.30 17.98
N ASP A 67 6.05 12.00 17.10
CA ASP A 67 7.03 12.99 16.64
C ASP A 67 6.47 13.76 15.42
N PRO A 68 6.29 15.10 15.53
CA PRO A 68 5.81 15.93 14.42
C PRO A 68 6.79 15.99 13.24
N GLU A 69 8.08 15.74 13.45
CA GLU A 69 9.09 15.73 12.40
C GLU A 69 9.03 14.46 11.53
N ILE A 70 8.41 13.38 12.03
CA ILE A 70 8.23 12.14 11.30
C ILE A 70 6.89 12.17 10.56
N SER A 71 6.92 12.54 9.29
CA SER A 71 5.72 12.72 8.47
C SER A 71 5.32 11.47 7.68
N VAL A 72 6.25 10.57 7.40
CA VAL A 72 5.97 9.35 6.63
C VAL A 72 6.40 8.11 7.40
N VAL A 73 5.58 7.08 7.37
CA VAL A 73 6.00 5.73 7.79
C VAL A 73 6.05 4.81 6.58
N VAL A 74 7.21 4.22 6.33
CA VAL A 74 7.43 3.21 5.27
C VAL A 74 7.20 1.83 5.87
N CYS A 75 6.15 1.14 5.41
CA CYS A 75 5.72 -0.15 5.96
C CYS A 75 5.82 -1.27 4.94
N SER A 76 6.34 -2.42 5.34
CA SER A 76 6.17 -3.65 4.58
C SER A 76 4.70 -4.10 4.61
N LEU A 77 4.13 -4.47 3.45
CA LEU A 77 2.77 -5.04 3.37
C LEU A 77 2.62 -6.29 4.25
N THR A 78 3.66 -7.11 4.34
CA THR A 78 3.66 -8.31 5.18
C THR A 78 3.76 -7.99 6.67
N ALA A 79 4.56 -6.98 7.06
CA ALA A 79 4.67 -6.54 8.44
C ALA A 79 3.39 -5.83 8.93
N ALA A 80 2.63 -5.20 8.05
CA ALA A 80 1.34 -4.56 8.34
C ALA A 80 0.26 -5.56 8.80
N GLY A 81 0.45 -6.87 8.57
CA GLY A 81 -0.44 -7.94 9.04
C GLY A 81 -0.50 -8.09 10.57
N VAL A 82 0.43 -7.53 11.33
CA VAL A 82 0.58 -7.76 12.78
C VAL A 82 0.15 -6.53 13.58
N GLY A 83 -1.15 -6.33 13.75
CA GLY A 83 -1.70 -5.45 14.82
C GLY A 83 -1.30 -3.98 14.80
N LEU A 84 -0.71 -3.46 13.72
CA LEU A 84 -0.33 -2.06 13.62
C LEU A 84 -1.56 -1.13 13.69
N ASN A 85 -1.48 -0.11 14.51
CA ASN A 85 -2.46 0.97 14.55
C ASN A 85 -1.82 2.27 14.04
N LEU A 86 -2.23 2.73 12.87
CA LEU A 86 -1.68 3.89 12.19
C LEU A 86 -2.75 4.98 11.95
N GLN A 87 -3.72 5.09 12.85
CA GLN A 87 -4.86 6.02 12.78
C GLN A 87 -4.47 7.51 12.77
N VAL A 88 -3.24 7.85 13.13
CA VAL A 88 -2.73 9.23 13.07
C VAL A 88 -2.67 9.76 11.64
N ALA A 89 -2.64 8.86 10.65
CA ALA A 89 -2.68 9.19 9.23
C ALA A 89 -4.06 8.91 8.63
N SER A 90 -4.47 9.71 7.67
CA SER A 90 -5.67 9.49 6.83
C SER A 90 -5.34 9.24 5.37
N ASN A 91 -4.06 9.26 4.99
CA ASN A 91 -3.60 9.04 3.64
C ASN A 91 -2.63 7.85 3.58
N VAL A 92 -2.87 6.96 2.62
CA VAL A 92 -2.10 5.75 2.37
C VAL A 92 -1.60 5.76 0.93
N VAL A 93 -0.31 5.52 0.71
CA VAL A 93 0.28 5.33 -0.61
C VAL A 93 0.66 3.86 -0.77
N LEU A 94 0.09 3.21 -1.77
CA LEU A 94 0.39 1.83 -2.15
C LEU A 94 1.35 1.86 -3.34
N ALA A 95 2.64 1.63 -3.08
CA ALA A 95 3.70 1.70 -4.09
C ALA A 95 3.69 0.51 -5.04
N GLU A 96 3.19 -0.63 -4.56
CA GLU A 96 3.10 -1.87 -5.30
C GLU A 96 1.68 -2.42 -5.20
N LEU A 97 1.23 -3.05 -6.29
CA LEU A 97 -0.04 -3.78 -6.29
C LEU A 97 0.18 -5.16 -5.68
N SER A 98 -0.65 -5.51 -4.72
CA SER A 98 -0.77 -6.88 -4.24
C SER A 98 -1.53 -7.73 -5.27
N TRP A 99 -1.20 -9.03 -5.34
CA TRP A 99 -1.95 -9.99 -6.15
C TRP A 99 -3.36 -10.25 -5.62
N THR A 100 -3.66 -9.86 -4.37
CA THR A 100 -4.98 -10.04 -3.77
C THR A 100 -5.55 -8.70 -3.27
N SER A 101 -6.84 -8.50 -3.51
CA SER A 101 -7.58 -7.36 -2.95
C SER A 101 -7.58 -7.39 -1.42
N ALA A 102 -7.57 -8.59 -0.81
CA ALA A 102 -7.55 -8.77 0.63
C ALA A 102 -6.31 -8.14 1.30
N GLU A 103 -5.11 -8.28 0.69
CA GLU A 103 -3.89 -7.67 1.23
C GLU A 103 -3.95 -6.14 1.19
N GLN A 104 -4.51 -5.56 0.11
CA GLN A 104 -4.71 -4.11 0.01
C GLN A 104 -5.72 -3.62 1.06
N THR A 105 -6.83 -4.33 1.21
CA THR A 105 -7.84 -4.03 2.24
C THR A 105 -7.22 -4.09 3.64
N GLN A 106 -6.43 -5.12 3.95
CA GLN A 106 -5.73 -5.22 5.23
C GLN A 106 -4.79 -4.03 5.47
N ALA A 107 -4.04 -3.59 4.46
CA ALA A 107 -3.17 -2.42 4.57
C ALA A 107 -3.97 -1.14 4.90
N ILE A 108 -5.08 -0.93 4.21
CA ILE A 108 -5.98 0.22 4.42
C ILE A 108 -6.61 0.15 5.81
N ASP A 109 -7.03 -1.01 6.28
CA ASP A 109 -7.66 -1.22 7.59
C ASP A 109 -6.71 -0.92 8.77
N ARG A 110 -5.39 -0.85 8.54
CA ARG A 110 -4.44 -0.39 9.58
C ARG A 110 -4.56 1.10 9.87
N VAL A 111 -5.06 1.85 8.92
CA VAL A 111 -5.31 3.28 9.04
C VAL A 111 -6.78 3.56 9.31
N HIS A 112 -7.68 2.85 8.63
CA HIS A 112 -9.13 2.94 8.80
C HIS A 112 -9.60 2.02 9.94
N ARG A 113 -9.60 2.53 11.16
CA ARG A 113 -10.04 1.83 12.37
C ARG A 113 -11.02 2.64 13.21
N ILE A 114 -11.63 1.97 14.19
CA ILE A 114 -12.47 2.64 15.20
C ILE A 114 -11.64 3.73 15.90
N GLY A 115 -12.09 4.98 15.82
CA GLY A 115 -11.38 6.15 16.30
C GLY A 115 -10.74 7.03 15.21
N GLN A 116 -10.71 6.57 13.95
CA GLN A 116 -10.37 7.42 12.80
C GLN A 116 -11.55 8.38 12.52
N THR A 117 -11.29 9.67 12.62
CA THR A 117 -12.30 10.72 12.40
C THR A 117 -12.28 11.27 10.97
N GLU A 118 -11.16 11.11 10.27
CA GLU A 118 -10.97 11.60 8.92
C GLU A 118 -11.21 10.49 7.89
N PRO A 119 -11.77 10.82 6.72
CA PRO A 119 -11.86 9.87 5.61
C PRO A 119 -10.49 9.37 5.20
N VAL A 120 -10.32 8.04 5.08
CA VAL A 120 -9.05 7.44 4.62
C VAL A 120 -9.02 7.42 3.10
N THR A 121 -7.98 8.03 2.52
CA THR A 121 -7.72 8.02 1.09
C THR A 121 -6.53 7.12 0.78
N ALA A 122 -6.74 6.13 -0.07
CA ALA A 122 -5.70 5.23 -0.55
C ALA A 122 -5.29 5.58 -1.98
N TRP A 123 -4.01 5.86 -2.17
CA TRP A 123 -3.41 6.23 -3.44
C TRP A 123 -2.65 5.04 -4.02
N ARG A 124 -3.12 4.47 -5.11
CA ARG A 124 -2.42 3.40 -5.83
C ARG A 124 -1.56 4.00 -6.93
N ILE A 125 -0.26 3.82 -6.85
CA ILE A 125 0.68 4.32 -7.87
C ILE A 125 0.81 3.29 -8.99
N ILE A 126 0.23 3.60 -10.14
CA ILE A 126 0.19 2.73 -11.31
C ILE A 126 1.09 3.32 -12.39
N ALA A 127 2.03 2.52 -12.90
CA ALA A 127 2.86 2.93 -14.02
C ALA A 127 2.09 2.73 -15.33
N ALA A 128 1.89 3.82 -16.09
CA ALA A 128 1.28 3.73 -17.41
C ALA A 128 2.13 2.85 -18.36
N GLN A 129 1.48 2.13 -19.25
CA GLN A 129 2.10 1.24 -20.24
C GLN A 129 2.91 0.07 -19.66
N THR A 130 2.53 -0.40 -18.47
CA THR A 130 3.07 -1.61 -17.84
C THR A 130 1.93 -2.58 -17.51
N ILE A 131 2.28 -3.75 -16.96
CA ILE A 131 1.31 -4.72 -16.44
C ILE A 131 0.42 -4.14 -15.32
N ASP A 132 0.89 -3.14 -14.59
CA ASP A 132 0.19 -2.59 -13.43
C ASP A 132 -1.26 -2.16 -13.68
N PRO A 133 -1.61 -1.44 -14.78
CA PRO A 133 -2.99 -1.02 -15.03
C PRO A 133 -3.94 -2.21 -15.19
N ARG A 134 -3.51 -3.26 -15.90
CA ARG A 134 -4.30 -4.48 -16.10
C ARG A 134 -4.43 -5.29 -14.80
N LEU A 135 -3.35 -5.39 -14.04
CA LEU A 135 -3.38 -6.05 -12.74
C LEU A 135 -4.30 -5.31 -11.75
N ALA A 136 -4.28 -3.98 -11.75
CA ALA A 136 -5.18 -3.18 -10.93
C ALA A 136 -6.65 -3.46 -11.28
N GLN A 137 -6.98 -3.52 -12.57
CA GLN A 137 -8.32 -3.83 -13.04
C GLN A 137 -8.76 -5.24 -12.65
N LEU A 138 -7.91 -6.25 -12.82
CA LEU A 138 -8.20 -7.62 -12.41
C LEU A 138 -8.44 -7.75 -10.90
N ILE A 139 -7.71 -7.01 -10.09
CA ILE A 139 -7.92 -6.97 -8.64
C ILE A 139 -9.28 -6.36 -8.30
N ASP A 140 -9.64 -5.25 -8.97
CA ASP A 140 -10.92 -4.58 -8.78
C ASP A 140 -12.09 -5.46 -9.26
N ASP A 141 -11.96 -6.11 -10.41
CA ASP A 141 -12.95 -7.03 -10.96
C ASP A 141 -13.15 -8.25 -10.05
N LYS A 142 -12.06 -8.82 -9.54
CA LYS A 142 -12.12 -9.93 -8.58
C LYS A 142 -12.78 -9.53 -7.25
N ALA A 143 -12.52 -8.33 -6.76
CA ALA A 143 -13.19 -7.81 -5.56
C ALA A 143 -14.70 -7.62 -5.80
N GLY A 144 -15.08 -7.14 -6.99
CA GLY A 144 -16.47 -7.00 -7.41
C GLY A 144 -17.19 -8.35 -7.53
N LEU A 145 -16.51 -9.38 -8.06
CA LEU A 145 -17.03 -10.75 -8.14
C LEU A 145 -17.21 -11.38 -6.75
N ALA A 146 -16.22 -11.21 -5.86
CA ALA A 146 -16.30 -11.72 -4.50
C ALA A 146 -17.47 -11.05 -3.71
N ALA A 147 -17.69 -9.76 -3.90
CA ALA A 147 -18.81 -9.05 -3.29
C ALA A 147 -20.14 -9.59 -3.80
N ARG A 148 -20.29 -9.83 -5.12
CA ARG A 148 -21.51 -10.41 -5.72
C ARG A 148 -21.77 -11.85 -5.25
N ALA A 149 -20.72 -12.67 -5.11
CA ALA A 149 -20.85 -14.03 -4.60
C ALA A 149 -21.33 -14.07 -3.14
N LEU A 150 -20.98 -13.08 -2.34
CA LEU A 150 -21.49 -12.93 -0.96
C LEU A 150 -22.96 -12.47 -0.93
N ASP A 151 -23.41 -11.73 -1.96
CA ASP A 151 -24.81 -11.31 -2.12
C ASP A 151 -25.71 -12.39 -2.77
N GLY A 152 -25.21 -13.57 -3.07
CA GLY A 152 -25.98 -14.75 -3.51
C GLY A 152 -26.31 -14.82 -4.99
N SER A 153 -25.57 -14.13 -5.87
CA SER A 153 -25.68 -14.31 -7.32
C SER A 153 -24.75 -15.44 -7.79
N ASP A 154 -25.33 -16.49 -8.38
CA ASP A 154 -24.65 -17.67 -8.93
C ASP A 154 -23.86 -17.33 -10.23
N GLU A 155 -22.66 -16.74 -10.10
CA GLU A 155 -21.70 -16.74 -11.19
C GLU A 155 -20.39 -17.41 -10.71
N GLU A 156 -19.91 -18.39 -11.47
CA GLU A 156 -18.66 -19.10 -11.19
C GLU A 156 -17.49 -18.12 -11.07
N VAL A 157 -16.90 -18.06 -9.89
CA VAL A 157 -15.70 -17.27 -9.64
C VAL A 157 -14.50 -18.03 -10.21
N GLY A 158 -13.96 -17.58 -11.33
CA GLY A 158 -12.74 -18.14 -11.91
C GLY A 158 -11.57 -18.19 -10.91
N SER A 159 -10.73 -19.20 -11.04
CA SER A 159 -9.59 -19.38 -10.14
C SER A 159 -8.58 -18.24 -10.30
N SER A 160 -7.75 -18.02 -9.26
CA SER A 160 -6.67 -17.02 -9.31
C SER A 160 -5.68 -17.27 -10.45
N ALA A 161 -5.50 -18.54 -10.85
CA ALA A 161 -4.65 -18.97 -11.98
C ALA A 161 -5.27 -18.56 -13.32
N ASP A 162 -6.59 -18.65 -13.47
CA ASP A 162 -7.29 -18.30 -14.70
C ASP A 162 -7.21 -16.79 -14.97
N LEU A 163 -7.35 -15.96 -13.93
CA LEU A 163 -7.21 -14.50 -14.03
C LEU A 163 -5.77 -14.07 -14.36
N GLN A 164 -4.76 -14.78 -13.84
CA GLN A 164 -3.37 -14.55 -14.19
C GLN A 164 -3.08 -14.93 -15.64
N LEU A 165 -3.65 -16.03 -16.12
CA LEU A 165 -3.52 -16.47 -17.51
C LEU A 165 -4.21 -15.51 -18.47
N GLU A 166 -5.38 -14.98 -18.10
CA GLU A 166 -6.10 -13.97 -18.89
C GLU A 166 -5.29 -12.67 -18.98
N ALA A 167 -4.70 -12.19 -17.89
CA ALA A 167 -3.82 -11.01 -17.89
C ALA A 167 -2.60 -11.22 -18.80
N LEU A 168 -1.96 -12.39 -18.75
CA LEU A 168 -0.83 -12.75 -19.60
C LEU A 168 -1.23 -12.87 -21.07
N THR A 169 -2.39 -13.46 -21.35
CA THR A 169 -2.90 -13.63 -22.72
C THR A 169 -3.19 -12.27 -23.39
N VAL A 170 -3.82 -11.35 -22.66
CA VAL A 170 -4.09 -9.99 -23.15
C VAL A 170 -2.80 -9.21 -23.42
N MET A 171 -1.73 -9.46 -22.64
CA MET A 171 -0.42 -8.82 -22.86
C MET A 171 0.33 -9.32 -24.08
N LEU A 172 0.10 -10.58 -24.49
CA LEU A 172 0.78 -11.20 -25.62
C LEU A 172 0.09 -10.96 -26.96
N THR A 173 -1.13 -10.40 -26.95
CA THR A 173 -1.95 -10.15 -28.15
C THR A 173 -1.95 -8.67 -28.59
N ASP A 174 -1.39 -7.77 -27.83
CA ASP A 174 -1.12 -6.36 -28.18
C ASP A 174 0.36 -6.15 -28.51
#